data_ebeefb6bbfda539476430a2f81380315
#
_entry.id   ebeefb6bbfda539476430a2f81380315
#
_cell.length_a   1.000
_cell.length_b   1.000
_cell.length_c   1.000
_cell.angle_alpha   90.00
_cell.angle_beta   90.00
_cell.angle_gamma   90.00
#
_symmetry.space_group_name_H-M   'P 1'
#
loop_
_entity.id
_entity.type
_entity.pdbx_description
1 polymer ?
#
loop_
_entity_poly.entity_id
_entity_poly.type
_entity_poly.pdbx_seq_one_letter_code
_entity_poly.pdbx_strand_id
1 'polypeptide(L)'
;MSSKPTLEIGSQYFAEIGKITHGGHFLTHIEGCVVFVRGAMTGEQAQVLITHKRQKVYFGVAQMIMKGSPDRVEPSCSASSVCGGCDFQFVSFQHQIVLKTMVLKDSLQRFAQLDSRRVDELVGAGVLPIGDASGLRWRGRARFHWDGSWHMHEYRSDHMVETMNCTTVTSQVGDKLAQLGRAEGLEPGEYTFAQGAVGVSVVGPNGFHSGPETVVREFAGIEWETGPRDFWQSNAALLPLVDESMQASGAFSRGGHWWDLYAGAGVFTEVIARNIGSNGTVTSVEGNRATSEA
;
A
#
# COMPACT_ATOMS: atom_id res chain seq x y z
N MET A 1 -21.63 -2.55 -40.49
CA MET A 1 -21.13 -2.05 -39.19
C MET A 1 -20.27 -3.15 -38.60
N SER A 2 -18.95 -2.99 -38.59
CA SER A 2 -18.07 -4.00 -37.93
C SER A 2 -18.41 -4.05 -36.46
N SER A 3 -18.78 -5.22 -35.95
CA SER A 3 -18.99 -5.42 -34.51
C SER A 3 -17.70 -5.06 -33.78
N LYS A 4 -17.78 -4.24 -32.73
CA LYS A 4 -16.61 -3.96 -31.90
C LYS A 4 -16.03 -5.26 -31.38
N PRO A 5 -14.72 -5.45 -31.41
CA PRO A 5 -14.10 -6.66 -30.88
C PRO A 5 -14.49 -6.83 -29.41
N THR A 6 -14.78 -8.08 -29.02
CA THR A 6 -15.25 -8.43 -27.68
C THR A 6 -14.45 -9.62 -27.20
N LEU A 7 -13.80 -9.49 -26.05
CA LEU A 7 -13.09 -10.60 -25.42
C LEU A 7 -14.07 -11.40 -24.54
N GLU A 8 -13.87 -12.71 -24.50
CA GLU A 8 -14.65 -13.62 -23.68
C GLU A 8 -14.07 -13.68 -22.26
N ILE A 9 -14.93 -13.45 -21.26
CA ILE A 9 -14.56 -13.60 -19.85
C ILE A 9 -14.32 -15.08 -19.55
N GLY A 10 -13.21 -15.39 -18.85
CA GLY A 10 -12.76 -16.76 -18.60
C GLY A 10 -11.83 -17.33 -19.69
N SER A 11 -11.70 -16.65 -20.82
CA SER A 11 -10.77 -17.07 -21.89
C SER A 11 -9.38 -16.48 -21.72
N GLN A 12 -8.39 -17.16 -22.28
CA GLN A 12 -6.98 -16.79 -22.20
C GLN A 12 -6.48 -16.26 -23.55
N TYR A 13 -5.69 -15.21 -23.51
CA TYR A 13 -5.13 -14.55 -24.68
C TYR A 13 -3.63 -14.30 -24.50
N PHE A 14 -2.89 -14.40 -25.58
CA PHE A 14 -1.49 -13.96 -25.58
C PHE A 14 -1.41 -12.46 -25.78
N ALA A 15 -0.57 -11.80 -24.97
CA ALA A 15 -0.36 -10.37 -25.07
C ALA A 15 1.07 -9.97 -24.71
N GLU A 16 1.56 -8.95 -25.40
CA GLU A 16 2.72 -8.18 -24.96
C GLU A 16 2.22 -7.09 -23.98
N ILE A 17 2.86 -7.01 -22.84
CA ILE A 17 2.43 -6.15 -21.75
C ILE A 17 3.01 -4.75 -21.95
N GLY A 18 2.13 -3.76 -21.98
CA GLY A 18 2.48 -2.36 -22.16
C GLY A 18 2.77 -1.63 -20.84
N LYS A 19 2.52 -0.33 -20.82
CA LYS A 19 2.91 0.53 -19.71
C LYS A 19 2.13 0.28 -18.42
N ILE A 20 2.78 0.56 -17.29
CA ILE A 20 2.13 0.63 -15.99
C ILE A 20 1.10 1.77 -15.94
N THR A 21 0.04 1.56 -15.16
CA THR A 21 -1.01 2.55 -14.92
C THR A 21 -1.23 2.76 -13.42
N HIS A 22 -1.96 3.80 -13.06
CA HIS A 22 -2.42 4.01 -11.70
C HIS A 22 -3.17 2.78 -11.16
N GLY A 23 -2.89 2.40 -9.93
CA GLY A 23 -3.48 1.21 -9.28
C GLY A 23 -2.75 -0.10 -9.56
N GLY A 24 -1.51 -0.04 -10.08
CA GLY A 24 -0.62 -1.21 -10.17
C GLY A 24 -0.93 -2.20 -11.30
N HIS A 25 -1.83 -1.83 -12.22
CA HIS A 25 -2.09 -2.62 -13.42
C HIS A 25 -1.20 -2.18 -14.58
N PHE A 26 -1.00 -3.10 -15.52
CA PHE A 26 -0.31 -2.84 -16.77
C PHE A 26 -1.30 -2.86 -17.93
N LEU A 27 -1.22 -1.85 -18.79
CA LEU A 27 -2.11 -1.72 -19.93
C LEU A 27 -1.60 -2.54 -21.10
N THR A 28 -2.49 -3.28 -21.75
CA THR A 28 -2.24 -3.90 -23.05
C THR A 28 -3.44 -3.80 -23.96
N HIS A 29 -3.27 -4.20 -25.21
CA HIS A 29 -4.35 -4.31 -26.20
C HIS A 29 -4.41 -5.75 -26.71
N ILE A 30 -5.58 -6.36 -26.58
CA ILE A 30 -5.87 -7.70 -27.10
C ILE A 30 -7.02 -7.56 -28.09
N GLU A 31 -6.81 -7.94 -29.34
CA GLU A 31 -7.83 -7.84 -30.40
C GLU A 31 -8.48 -6.45 -30.48
N GLY A 32 -7.71 -5.38 -30.26
CA GLY A 32 -8.20 -4.00 -30.27
C GLY A 32 -8.97 -3.57 -29.02
N CYS A 33 -9.11 -4.44 -28.03
CA CYS A 33 -9.68 -4.11 -26.72
C CYS A 33 -8.60 -3.69 -25.74
N VAL A 34 -8.90 -2.66 -24.93
CA VAL A 34 -8.06 -2.24 -23.80
C VAL A 34 -8.20 -3.22 -22.65
N VAL A 35 -7.08 -3.75 -22.16
CA VAL A 35 -7.01 -4.70 -21.04
C VAL A 35 -6.04 -4.20 -19.98
N PHE A 36 -6.47 -4.16 -18.74
CA PHE A 36 -5.64 -3.93 -17.56
C PHE A 36 -5.22 -5.26 -16.95
N VAL A 37 -3.93 -5.54 -16.96
CA VAL A 37 -3.36 -6.82 -16.54
C VAL A 37 -2.65 -6.69 -15.20
N ARG A 38 -2.90 -7.63 -14.28
CA ARG A 38 -2.17 -7.82 -13.02
C ARG A 38 -1.23 -9.02 -13.14
N GLY A 39 -0.10 -8.98 -12.43
CA GLY A 39 0.85 -10.11 -12.36
C GLY A 39 1.86 -10.18 -13.50
N ALA A 40 1.87 -9.18 -14.38
CA ALA A 40 2.89 -9.01 -15.40
C ALA A 40 3.44 -7.58 -15.40
N MET A 41 4.52 -7.30 -16.10
CA MET A 41 5.10 -5.96 -16.24
C MET A 41 5.47 -5.62 -17.69
N THR A 42 5.75 -4.35 -17.92
CA THR A 42 6.09 -3.79 -19.24
C THR A 42 7.14 -4.61 -19.96
N GLY A 43 6.88 -4.93 -21.23
CA GLY A 43 7.78 -5.67 -22.13
C GLY A 43 7.73 -7.19 -21.98
N GLU A 44 6.99 -7.72 -21.01
CA GLU A 44 6.77 -9.16 -20.89
C GLU A 44 5.77 -9.66 -21.93
N GLN A 45 5.91 -10.93 -22.30
CA GLN A 45 4.90 -11.66 -23.05
C GLN A 45 4.22 -12.65 -22.14
N ALA A 46 2.90 -12.54 -22.02
CA ALA A 46 2.13 -13.30 -21.06
C ALA A 46 0.87 -13.92 -21.68
N GLN A 47 0.45 -15.04 -21.11
CA GLN A 47 -0.89 -15.57 -21.28
C GLN A 47 -1.79 -14.94 -20.23
N VAL A 48 -2.77 -14.16 -20.67
CA VAL A 48 -3.64 -13.34 -19.83
C VAL A 48 -5.02 -13.96 -19.81
N LEU A 49 -5.50 -14.33 -18.62
CA LEU A 49 -6.88 -14.72 -18.37
C LEU A 49 -7.74 -13.47 -18.18
N ILE A 50 -8.79 -13.32 -18.98
CA ILE A 50 -9.76 -12.23 -18.83
C ILE A 50 -10.69 -12.55 -17.67
N THR A 51 -10.66 -11.73 -16.62
CA THR A 51 -11.43 -11.98 -15.38
C THR A 51 -12.77 -11.27 -15.36
N HIS A 52 -12.83 -10.03 -15.84
CA HIS A 52 -14.08 -9.27 -15.89
C HIS A 52 -13.98 -8.08 -16.84
N LYS A 53 -15.14 -7.46 -17.09
CA LYS A 53 -15.28 -6.25 -17.89
C LYS A 53 -15.96 -5.16 -17.08
N ARG A 54 -15.44 -3.95 -17.16
CA ARG A 54 -16.09 -2.77 -16.59
C ARG A 54 -16.20 -1.67 -17.65
N GLN A 55 -17.41 -1.31 -18.01
CA GLN A 55 -17.68 -0.36 -19.12
C GLN A 55 -17.05 -0.84 -20.45
N LYS A 56 -16.04 -0.12 -20.96
CA LYS A 56 -15.37 -0.40 -22.24
C LYS A 56 -14.00 -1.06 -22.09
N VAL A 57 -13.58 -1.38 -20.87
CA VAL A 57 -12.26 -1.93 -20.57
C VAL A 57 -12.38 -3.31 -19.95
N TYR A 58 -11.40 -4.16 -20.21
CA TYR A 58 -11.29 -5.49 -19.63
C TYR A 58 -10.21 -5.51 -18.56
N PHE A 59 -10.32 -6.47 -17.66
CA PHE A 59 -9.34 -6.76 -16.63
C PHE A 59 -8.92 -8.21 -16.76
N GLY A 60 -7.64 -8.47 -16.54
CA GLY A 60 -7.09 -9.80 -16.61
C GLY A 60 -5.93 -10.01 -15.65
N VAL A 61 -5.57 -11.27 -15.49
CA VAL A 61 -4.45 -11.72 -14.68
C VAL A 61 -3.51 -12.51 -15.56
N ALA A 62 -2.21 -12.25 -15.49
CA ALA A 62 -1.19 -13.05 -16.14
C ALA A 62 -1.13 -14.43 -15.46
N GLN A 63 -1.48 -15.46 -16.22
CA GLN A 63 -1.44 -16.85 -15.75
C GLN A 63 -0.06 -17.47 -15.98
N MET A 64 0.58 -17.11 -17.08
CA MET A 64 1.90 -17.61 -17.46
C MET A 64 2.70 -16.50 -18.13
N ILE A 65 3.95 -16.37 -17.74
CA ILE A 65 4.92 -15.47 -18.37
C ILE A 65 5.73 -16.30 -19.38
N MET A 66 5.57 -16.00 -20.66
CA MET A 66 6.28 -16.68 -21.76
C MET A 66 7.67 -16.12 -21.98
N LYS A 67 7.80 -14.80 -21.83
CA LYS A 67 9.07 -14.08 -21.87
C LYS A 67 9.08 -13.05 -20.75
N GLY A 68 9.91 -13.30 -19.73
CA GLY A 68 10.02 -12.44 -18.56
C GLY A 68 10.93 -11.24 -18.78
N SER A 69 10.70 -10.19 -18.00
CA SER A 69 11.61 -9.05 -17.85
C SER A 69 12.83 -9.45 -17.03
N PRO A 70 14.02 -8.84 -17.26
CA PRO A 70 15.18 -9.01 -16.38
C PRO A 70 14.92 -8.52 -14.95
N ASP A 71 13.93 -7.66 -14.75
CA ASP A 71 13.52 -7.13 -13.45
C ASP A 71 12.50 -8.00 -12.73
N ARG A 72 12.09 -9.13 -13.32
CA ARG A 72 11.23 -10.11 -12.64
C ARG A 72 12.02 -10.92 -11.64
N VAL A 73 11.47 -11.04 -10.44
CA VAL A 73 12.02 -11.86 -9.36
C VAL A 73 10.99 -12.86 -8.86
N GLU A 74 11.47 -13.93 -8.21
CA GLU A 74 10.58 -14.86 -7.52
C GLU A 74 10.00 -14.18 -6.28
N PRO A 75 8.66 -14.16 -6.10
CA PRO A 75 8.04 -13.58 -4.92
C PRO A 75 8.44 -14.31 -3.65
N SER A 76 8.75 -13.56 -2.61
CA SER A 76 9.07 -14.12 -1.28
C SER A 76 7.85 -14.69 -0.54
N CYS A 77 6.63 -14.37 -0.98
CA CYS A 77 5.37 -14.85 -0.42
C CYS A 77 4.65 -15.73 -1.43
N SER A 78 4.34 -16.97 -1.06
CA SER A 78 3.62 -17.94 -1.92
C SER A 78 2.22 -17.47 -2.32
N ALA A 79 1.57 -16.65 -1.49
CA ALA A 79 0.25 -16.10 -1.77
C ALA A 79 0.26 -14.84 -2.65
N SER A 80 1.42 -14.33 -3.06
CA SER A 80 1.56 -13.02 -3.71
C SER A 80 0.78 -12.87 -5.03
N SER A 81 0.56 -13.97 -5.75
CA SER A 81 -0.16 -13.96 -7.03
C SER A 81 -1.68 -13.74 -6.86
N VAL A 82 -2.24 -14.12 -5.70
CA VAL A 82 -3.69 -14.07 -5.43
C VAL A 82 -4.05 -13.09 -4.32
N CYS A 83 -3.19 -12.95 -3.30
CA CYS A 83 -3.43 -12.07 -2.16
C CYS A 83 -3.59 -10.60 -2.58
N GLY A 84 -4.58 -9.92 -1.99
CA GLY A 84 -4.83 -8.48 -2.20
C GLY A 84 -3.87 -7.55 -1.44
N GLY A 85 -2.99 -8.09 -0.61
CA GLY A 85 -2.07 -7.30 0.22
C GLY A 85 -0.83 -6.76 -0.50
N CYS A 86 -0.48 -7.30 -1.68
CA CYS A 86 0.73 -6.94 -2.43
C CYS A 86 0.48 -6.97 -3.94
N ASP A 87 1.02 -5.98 -4.67
CA ASP A 87 0.88 -5.90 -6.13
C ASP A 87 2.18 -6.21 -6.87
N PHE A 88 3.36 -6.05 -6.26
CA PHE A 88 4.63 -6.00 -6.96
C PHE A 88 5.72 -6.94 -6.41
N GLN A 89 5.38 -7.99 -5.66
CA GLN A 89 6.42 -8.89 -5.14
C GLN A 89 7.19 -9.65 -6.24
N PHE A 90 6.64 -9.75 -7.43
CA PHE A 90 7.31 -10.31 -8.61
C PHE A 90 8.24 -9.34 -9.34
N VAL A 91 8.35 -8.10 -8.88
CA VAL A 91 9.20 -7.04 -9.44
C VAL A 91 10.36 -6.75 -8.50
N SER A 92 11.58 -6.63 -9.03
CA SER A 92 12.75 -6.22 -8.22
C SER A 92 12.48 -4.89 -7.51
N PHE A 93 12.99 -4.73 -6.29
CA PHE A 93 12.71 -3.54 -5.49
C PHE A 93 13.11 -2.24 -6.20
N GLN A 94 14.25 -2.24 -6.86
CA GLN A 94 14.72 -1.09 -7.64
C GLN A 94 13.74 -0.75 -8.78
N HIS A 95 13.25 -1.77 -9.48
CA HIS A 95 12.32 -1.53 -10.57
C HIS A 95 10.92 -1.11 -10.07
N GLN A 96 10.50 -1.53 -8.86
CA GLN A 96 9.27 -1.00 -8.24
C GLN A 96 9.33 0.53 -8.09
N ILE A 97 10.49 1.08 -7.73
CA ILE A 97 10.71 2.54 -7.60
C ILE A 97 10.57 3.22 -8.96
N VAL A 98 11.14 2.62 -10.01
CA VAL A 98 11.02 3.11 -11.39
C VAL A 98 9.55 3.12 -11.83
N LEU A 99 8.83 2.01 -11.63
CA LEU A 99 7.41 1.91 -11.99
C LEU A 99 6.54 2.93 -11.26
N LYS A 100 6.76 3.11 -9.96
CA LYS A 100 6.03 4.11 -9.16
C LYS A 100 6.34 5.54 -9.61
N THR A 101 7.60 5.82 -9.98
CA THR A 101 7.99 7.10 -10.56
C THR A 101 7.29 7.35 -11.89
N MET A 102 7.18 6.34 -12.76
CA MET A 102 6.44 6.44 -14.02
C MET A 102 4.94 6.74 -13.79
N VAL A 103 4.32 6.07 -12.81
CA VAL A 103 2.91 6.35 -12.45
C VAL A 103 2.73 7.77 -11.93
N LEU A 104 3.65 8.26 -11.09
CA LEU A 104 3.60 9.64 -10.58
C LEU A 104 3.69 10.63 -11.74
N LYS A 105 4.67 10.47 -12.65
CA LYS A 105 4.82 11.32 -13.82
C LYS A 105 3.59 11.31 -14.73
N ASP A 106 3.07 10.12 -15.08
CA ASP A 106 1.84 9.98 -15.89
C ASP A 106 0.64 10.65 -15.21
N SER A 107 0.53 10.56 -13.89
CA SER A 107 -0.55 11.19 -13.13
C SER A 107 -0.46 12.73 -13.17
N LEU A 108 0.72 13.29 -12.98
CA LEU A 108 0.93 14.75 -13.06
C LEU A 108 0.66 15.29 -14.46
N GLN A 109 1.08 14.57 -15.51
CA GLN A 109 0.79 14.97 -16.89
C GLN A 109 -0.69 14.91 -17.22
N ARG A 110 -1.37 13.83 -16.86
CA ARG A 110 -2.76 13.58 -17.28
C ARG A 110 -3.80 14.30 -16.45
N PHE A 111 -3.65 14.33 -15.12
CA PHE A 111 -4.65 14.90 -14.22
C PHE A 111 -4.33 16.35 -13.85
N ALA A 112 -3.08 16.67 -13.58
CA ALA A 112 -2.67 18.04 -13.31
C ALA A 112 -2.35 18.85 -14.61
N GLN A 113 -2.39 18.19 -15.78
CA GLN A 113 -2.14 18.79 -17.11
C GLN A 113 -0.79 19.53 -17.20
N LEU A 114 0.20 19.05 -16.46
CA LEU A 114 1.53 19.62 -16.49
C LEU A 114 2.30 19.11 -17.72
N ASP A 115 3.09 19.99 -18.34
CA ASP A 115 4.00 19.59 -19.40
C ASP A 115 5.15 18.73 -18.87
N SER A 116 5.82 17.98 -19.76
CA SER A 116 6.87 17.03 -19.39
C SER A 116 8.02 17.69 -18.64
N ARG A 117 8.42 18.91 -19.04
CA ARG A 117 9.51 19.65 -18.40
C ARG A 117 9.17 19.96 -16.94
N ARG A 118 7.95 20.49 -16.71
CA ARG A 118 7.49 20.82 -15.36
C ARG A 118 7.37 19.57 -14.49
N VAL A 119 6.92 18.45 -15.06
CA VAL A 119 6.86 17.16 -14.38
C VAL A 119 8.26 16.67 -13.98
N ASP A 120 9.24 16.75 -14.89
CA ASP A 120 10.61 16.34 -14.60
C ASP A 120 11.26 17.21 -13.52
N GLU A 121 11.01 18.53 -13.55
CA GLU A 121 11.45 19.45 -12.49
C GLU A 121 10.85 19.10 -11.12
N LEU A 122 9.56 18.78 -11.05
CA LEU A 122 8.85 18.46 -9.80
C LEU A 122 9.21 17.09 -9.24
N VAL A 123 9.31 16.10 -10.10
CA VAL A 123 9.58 14.72 -9.69
C VAL A 123 11.07 14.49 -9.38
N GLY A 124 11.96 15.26 -10.02
CA GLY A 124 13.40 15.20 -9.77
C GLY A 124 13.96 13.78 -9.87
N ALA A 125 14.56 13.29 -8.78
CA ALA A 125 15.12 11.94 -8.69
C ALA A 125 14.07 10.82 -8.68
N GLY A 126 12.79 11.15 -8.61
CA GLY A 126 11.70 10.18 -8.57
C GLY A 126 11.19 9.82 -7.17
N VAL A 127 10.50 8.70 -7.08
CA VAL A 127 9.98 8.18 -5.82
C VAL A 127 11.14 7.66 -4.97
N LEU A 128 11.16 8.07 -3.70
CA LEU A 128 12.18 7.62 -2.75
C LEU A 128 11.76 6.29 -2.09
N PRO A 129 12.71 5.35 -1.90
CA PRO A 129 12.45 4.14 -1.13
C PRO A 129 12.31 4.47 0.36
N ILE A 130 11.47 3.72 1.07
CA ILE A 130 11.30 3.82 2.52
C ILE A 130 11.66 2.49 3.16
N GLY A 131 12.49 2.50 4.18
CA GLY A 131 12.96 1.31 4.88
C GLY A 131 14.15 0.64 4.18
N ASP A 132 14.28 -0.67 4.35
CA ASP A 132 15.40 -1.39 3.76
C ASP A 132 15.19 -1.69 2.25
N ALA A 133 16.28 -2.06 1.58
CA ALA A 133 16.30 -2.33 0.13
C ALA A 133 15.57 -3.64 -0.27
N SER A 134 15.03 -4.41 0.66
CA SER A 134 14.23 -5.60 0.34
C SER A 134 12.78 -5.25 0.01
N GLY A 135 12.27 -4.14 0.53
CA GLY A 135 10.86 -3.76 0.44
C GLY A 135 9.94 -4.69 1.27
N LEU A 136 10.52 -5.46 2.20
CA LEU A 136 9.81 -6.39 3.08
C LEU A 136 9.81 -5.89 4.53
N ARG A 137 9.09 -6.58 5.41
CA ARG A 137 9.10 -6.35 6.87
C ARG A 137 8.79 -4.91 7.33
N TRP A 138 8.02 -4.16 6.54
CA TRP A 138 7.71 -2.75 6.82
C TRP A 138 6.35 -2.52 7.45
N ARG A 139 5.43 -3.51 7.35
CA ARG A 139 4.03 -3.33 7.73
C ARG A 139 3.84 -3.60 9.23
N GLY A 140 3.78 -2.55 10.03
CA GLY A 140 3.53 -2.62 11.48
C GLY A 140 2.06 -2.73 11.86
N ARG A 141 1.13 -2.56 10.90
CA ARG A 141 -0.31 -2.69 11.13
C ARG A 141 -0.96 -3.49 10.02
N ALA A 142 -1.70 -4.56 10.39
CA ALA A 142 -2.35 -5.43 9.43
C ALA A 142 -3.62 -6.05 10.02
N ARG A 143 -4.54 -6.47 9.15
CA ARG A 143 -5.72 -7.27 9.50
C ARG A 143 -5.60 -8.63 8.88
N PHE A 144 -5.91 -9.65 9.65
CA PHE A 144 -5.95 -11.03 9.23
C PHE A 144 -7.27 -11.66 9.68
N HIS A 145 -7.73 -12.62 8.94
CA HIS A 145 -8.88 -13.45 9.29
C HIS A 145 -8.40 -14.78 9.85
N TRP A 146 -9.03 -15.24 10.91
CA TRP A 146 -8.78 -16.55 11.52
C TRP A 146 -9.98 -17.47 11.30
N ASP A 147 -9.72 -18.69 10.83
CA ASP A 147 -10.71 -19.77 10.72
C ASP A 147 -10.08 -21.16 10.97
N GLY A 148 -9.00 -21.19 11.75
CA GLY A 148 -8.11 -22.33 11.96
C GLY A 148 -6.72 -22.11 11.37
N SER A 149 -6.59 -21.15 10.46
CA SER A 149 -5.32 -20.59 9.98
C SER A 149 -5.49 -19.10 9.67
N TRP A 150 -4.36 -18.38 9.44
CA TRP A 150 -4.40 -16.95 9.13
C TRP A 150 -4.59 -16.71 7.64
N HIS A 151 -5.56 -15.87 7.30
CA HIS A 151 -5.91 -15.52 5.93
C HIS A 151 -5.92 -14.01 5.70
N MET A 152 -5.77 -13.64 4.44
CA MET A 152 -6.09 -12.30 3.93
C MET A 152 -7.06 -12.44 2.75
N HIS A 153 -7.75 -11.35 2.40
CA HIS A 153 -8.58 -11.34 1.20
C HIS A 153 -7.74 -11.48 -0.07
N GLU A 154 -8.24 -12.25 -1.01
CA GLU A 154 -7.76 -12.20 -2.38
C GLU A 154 -7.99 -10.81 -2.97
N TYR A 155 -7.27 -10.50 -4.04
CA TYR A 155 -7.37 -9.20 -4.68
C TYR A 155 -8.80 -8.90 -5.17
N ARG A 156 -9.43 -7.87 -4.59
CA ARG A 156 -10.80 -7.42 -4.90
C ARG A 156 -11.86 -8.53 -4.84
N SER A 157 -11.72 -9.43 -3.91
CA SER A 157 -12.62 -10.56 -3.69
C SER A 157 -12.92 -10.71 -2.20
N ASP A 158 -14.03 -11.35 -1.88
CA ASP A 158 -14.37 -11.77 -0.52
C ASP A 158 -13.78 -13.16 -0.19
N HIS A 159 -13.15 -13.82 -1.17
CA HIS A 159 -12.43 -15.07 -0.95
C HIS A 159 -11.19 -14.82 -0.10
N MET A 160 -10.82 -15.84 0.67
CA MET A 160 -9.68 -15.81 1.56
C MET A 160 -8.54 -16.65 1.02
N VAL A 161 -7.32 -16.19 1.23
CA VAL A 161 -6.09 -16.92 0.92
C VAL A 161 -5.23 -17.03 2.17
N GLU A 162 -4.72 -18.21 2.43
CA GLU A 162 -3.84 -18.45 3.57
C GLU A 162 -2.54 -17.65 3.46
N THR A 163 -2.20 -16.94 4.54
CA THR A 163 -1.07 -16.00 4.57
C THR A 163 -0.28 -16.05 5.87
N MET A 164 -0.12 -17.25 6.45
CA MET A 164 0.62 -17.44 7.72
C MET A 164 2.03 -16.82 7.72
N ASN A 165 2.71 -16.84 6.58
CA ASN A 165 4.06 -16.32 6.41
C ASN A 165 4.08 -15.01 5.60
N CYS A 166 3.26 -14.04 5.98
CA CYS A 166 3.25 -12.74 5.31
C CYS A 166 4.60 -12.03 5.44
N THR A 167 5.32 -11.89 4.34
CA THR A 167 6.67 -11.33 4.31
C THR A 167 6.73 -9.81 4.41
N THR A 168 5.60 -9.11 4.27
CA THR A 168 5.54 -7.65 4.39
C THR A 168 5.32 -7.16 5.82
N VAL A 169 4.72 -7.97 6.71
CA VAL A 169 4.59 -7.56 8.11
C VAL A 169 5.94 -7.54 8.81
N THR A 170 6.10 -6.68 9.79
CA THR A 170 7.30 -6.63 10.63
C THR A 170 7.54 -7.96 11.33
N SER A 171 8.76 -8.22 11.75
CA SER A 171 9.08 -9.46 12.48
C SER A 171 8.24 -9.62 13.74
N GLN A 172 8.02 -8.54 14.51
CA GLN A 172 7.20 -8.58 15.71
C GLN A 172 5.73 -8.97 15.40
N VAL A 173 5.14 -8.44 14.33
CA VAL A 173 3.78 -8.84 13.90
C VAL A 173 3.77 -10.29 13.44
N GLY A 174 4.79 -10.73 12.69
CA GLY A 174 4.94 -12.11 12.25
C GLY A 174 5.07 -13.10 13.41
N ASP A 175 5.88 -12.77 14.42
CA ASP A 175 6.05 -13.57 15.64
C ASP A 175 4.73 -13.67 16.41
N LYS A 176 3.99 -12.56 16.50
CA LYS A 176 2.68 -12.52 17.15
C LYS A 176 1.63 -13.36 16.42
N LEU A 177 1.62 -13.31 15.07
CA LEU A 177 0.78 -14.20 14.24
C LEU A 177 1.10 -15.67 14.51
N ALA A 178 2.39 -16.03 14.53
CA ALA A 178 2.83 -17.39 14.80
C ALA A 178 2.50 -17.83 16.25
N GLN A 179 2.63 -16.94 17.22
CA GLN A 179 2.26 -17.19 18.61
C GLN A 179 0.77 -17.51 18.76
N LEU A 180 -0.09 -16.64 18.23
CA LEU A 180 -1.53 -16.79 18.34
C LEU A 180 -2.05 -17.96 17.51
N GLY A 181 -1.47 -18.24 16.34
CA GLY A 181 -1.86 -19.40 15.51
C GLY A 181 -1.58 -20.76 16.14
N ARG A 182 -0.81 -20.81 17.26
CA ARG A 182 -0.59 -22.02 18.08
C ARG A 182 -1.45 -22.02 19.34
N ALA A 183 -2.12 -20.92 19.64
CA ALA A 183 -2.95 -20.82 20.83
C ALA A 183 -4.29 -21.52 20.60
N GLU A 184 -4.81 -22.17 21.63
CA GLU A 184 -6.15 -22.72 21.62
C GLU A 184 -7.18 -21.63 21.90
N GLY A 185 -8.38 -21.75 21.33
CA GLY A 185 -9.52 -20.92 21.66
C GLY A 185 -9.64 -19.60 20.92
N LEU A 186 -8.88 -19.39 19.84
CA LEU A 186 -9.17 -18.28 18.93
C LEU A 186 -10.49 -18.53 18.20
N GLU A 187 -11.38 -17.54 18.25
CA GLU A 187 -12.65 -17.60 17.53
C GLU A 187 -12.46 -17.18 16.06
N PRO A 188 -13.24 -17.76 15.13
CA PRO A 188 -13.22 -17.32 13.74
C PRO A 188 -13.59 -15.84 13.60
N GLY A 189 -12.86 -15.10 12.76
CA GLY A 189 -13.15 -13.71 12.47
C GLY A 189 -11.92 -12.84 12.19
N GLU A 190 -12.14 -11.54 12.07
CA GLU A 190 -11.11 -10.56 11.74
C GLU A 190 -10.35 -10.12 13.01
N TYR A 191 -9.03 -10.12 12.91
CA TYR A 191 -8.09 -9.67 13.92
C TYR A 191 -7.23 -8.53 13.38
N THR A 192 -7.13 -7.45 14.15
CA THR A 192 -6.24 -6.33 13.86
C THR A 192 -5.00 -6.44 14.70
N PHE A 193 -3.84 -6.44 14.05
CA PHE A 193 -2.50 -6.40 14.65
C PHE A 193 -1.95 -4.99 14.50
N ALA A 194 -1.50 -4.40 15.59
CA ALA A 194 -0.93 -3.06 15.61
C ALA A 194 0.34 -3.03 16.46
N GLN A 195 1.48 -2.79 15.81
CA GLN A 195 2.77 -2.69 16.48
C GLN A 195 2.96 -1.31 17.10
N GLY A 196 3.37 -1.29 18.35
CA GLY A 196 3.85 -0.12 19.08
C GLY A 196 5.27 -0.31 19.61
N ALA A 197 5.74 0.64 20.41
CA ALA A 197 7.07 0.62 21.01
C ALA A 197 7.26 -0.56 21.98
N VAL A 198 6.20 -0.92 22.74
CA VAL A 198 6.25 -1.96 23.76
C VAL A 198 5.75 -3.32 23.30
N GLY A 199 5.43 -3.49 22.02
CA GLY A 199 4.99 -4.76 21.47
C GLY A 199 3.84 -4.64 20.46
N VAL A 200 3.19 -5.77 20.18
CA VAL A 200 2.06 -5.86 19.26
C VAL A 200 0.76 -6.04 20.03
N SER A 201 -0.14 -5.08 19.88
CA SER A 201 -1.53 -5.19 20.35
C SER A 201 -2.35 -5.91 19.30
N VAL A 202 -3.21 -6.85 19.72
CA VAL A 202 -4.11 -7.58 18.86
C VAL A 202 -5.51 -7.51 19.41
N VAL A 203 -6.46 -7.10 18.58
CA VAL A 203 -7.89 -7.09 18.92
C VAL A 203 -8.66 -7.89 17.88
N GLY A 204 -9.64 -8.64 18.34
CA GLY A 204 -10.41 -9.57 17.52
C GLY A 204 -11.91 -9.57 17.83
N PRO A 205 -12.63 -10.64 17.45
CA PRO A 205 -14.04 -10.82 17.75
C PRO A 205 -14.34 -10.90 19.25
N ASN A 206 -15.57 -10.60 19.63
CA ASN A 206 -16.13 -10.78 20.97
C ASN A 206 -15.27 -10.19 22.10
N GLY A 207 -14.56 -9.06 21.82
CA GLY A 207 -13.70 -8.39 22.80
C GLY A 207 -12.35 -9.08 23.00
N PHE A 208 -11.95 -10.00 22.11
CA PHE A 208 -10.60 -10.59 22.18
C PHE A 208 -9.54 -9.50 22.16
N HIS A 209 -8.62 -9.60 23.11
CA HIS A 209 -7.46 -8.74 23.23
C HIS A 209 -6.22 -9.53 23.64
N SER A 210 -5.08 -9.19 23.07
CA SER A 210 -3.76 -9.76 23.42
C SER A 210 -2.66 -8.73 23.20
N GLY A 211 -1.80 -8.55 24.19
CA GLY A 211 -0.73 -7.54 24.19
C GLY A 211 -1.13 -6.25 24.89
N PRO A 212 -0.45 -5.12 24.65
CA PRO A 212 -0.77 -3.83 25.25
C PRO A 212 -2.20 -3.36 24.91
N GLU A 213 -2.91 -2.75 25.84
CA GLU A 213 -4.27 -2.22 25.61
C GLU A 213 -4.28 -1.08 24.60
N THR A 214 -3.26 -0.25 24.66
CA THR A 214 -3.04 0.86 23.73
C THR A 214 -1.74 0.66 22.96
N VAL A 215 -1.61 1.37 21.85
CA VAL A 215 -0.46 1.32 20.99
C VAL A 215 0.30 2.62 21.11
N VAL A 216 1.40 2.57 21.85
CA VAL A 216 2.31 3.69 22.04
C VAL A 216 3.34 3.72 20.93
N ARG A 217 3.53 4.87 20.31
CA ARG A 217 4.54 5.12 19.27
C ARG A 217 5.24 6.44 19.56
N GLU A 218 6.54 6.45 19.35
CA GLU A 218 7.33 7.66 19.44
C GLU A 218 7.57 8.24 18.04
N PHE A 219 7.32 9.52 17.89
CA PHE A 219 7.71 10.28 16.73
C PHE A 219 8.07 11.70 17.14
N ALA A 220 9.26 12.17 16.72
CA ALA A 220 9.74 13.51 16.95
C ALA A 220 9.84 13.91 18.42
N GLY A 221 10.12 12.95 19.31
CA GLY A 221 10.25 13.15 20.77
C GLY A 221 8.90 13.24 21.50
N ILE A 222 7.81 12.91 20.84
CA ILE A 222 6.46 12.84 21.41
C ILE A 222 5.97 11.40 21.38
N GLU A 223 5.39 10.97 22.48
CA GLU A 223 4.67 9.70 22.54
C GLU A 223 3.22 9.91 22.11
N TRP A 224 2.79 9.07 21.18
CA TRP A 224 1.44 9.01 20.65
C TRP A 224 0.78 7.75 21.15
N GLU A 225 -0.33 7.88 21.85
CA GLU A 225 -1.11 6.76 22.32
C GLU A 225 -2.40 6.65 21.50
N THR A 226 -2.59 5.49 20.85
CA THR A 226 -3.76 5.24 19.98
C THR A 226 -4.37 3.89 20.30
N GLY A 227 -5.63 3.71 19.96
CA GLY A 227 -6.26 2.39 19.99
C GLY A 227 -5.70 1.47 18.90
N PRO A 228 -5.73 0.14 19.10
CA PRO A 228 -5.23 -0.81 18.10
C PRO A 228 -5.95 -0.76 16.75
N ARG A 229 -7.21 -0.28 16.74
CA ARG A 229 -8.01 -0.12 15.52
C ARG A 229 -7.85 1.24 14.85
N ASP A 230 -7.28 2.23 15.55
CA ASP A 230 -7.12 3.57 15.02
C ASP A 230 -6.12 3.59 13.87
N PHE A 231 -6.32 4.56 12.98
CA PHE A 231 -5.42 4.72 11.86
C PHE A 231 -4.05 5.20 12.32
N TRP A 232 -3.02 4.50 11.88
CA TRP A 232 -1.64 4.93 11.96
C TRP A 232 -0.90 4.45 10.72
N GLN A 233 0.13 5.19 10.29
CA GLN A 233 0.94 4.79 9.15
C GLN A 233 1.56 3.41 9.38
N SER A 234 1.25 2.47 8.47
CA SER A 234 1.70 1.07 8.61
C SER A 234 3.21 0.90 8.48
N ASN A 235 3.88 1.83 7.79
CA ASN A 235 5.34 1.89 7.71
C ASN A 235 5.86 2.98 8.65
N ALA A 236 6.48 2.57 9.75
CA ALA A 236 7.00 3.51 10.75
C ALA A 236 8.11 4.44 10.21
N ALA A 237 8.85 4.00 9.18
CA ALA A 237 9.88 4.82 8.56
C ALA A 237 9.32 5.96 7.66
N LEU A 238 8.01 6.01 7.42
CA LEU A 238 7.41 7.08 6.61
C LEU A 238 7.47 8.44 7.32
N LEU A 239 7.12 8.47 8.60
CA LEU A 239 6.96 9.73 9.33
C LEU A 239 8.26 10.54 9.41
N PRO A 240 9.43 9.96 9.79
CA PRO A 240 10.69 10.67 9.77
C PRO A 240 11.05 11.24 8.39
N LEU A 241 10.82 10.46 7.32
CA LEU A 241 11.12 10.91 5.96
C LEU A 241 10.22 12.06 5.53
N VAL A 242 8.93 12.04 5.89
CA VAL A 242 8.01 13.14 5.58
C VAL A 242 8.41 14.40 6.37
N ASP A 243 8.74 14.29 7.65
CA ASP A 243 9.21 15.41 8.47
C ASP A 243 10.48 16.05 7.86
N GLU A 244 11.49 15.25 7.53
CA GLU A 244 12.72 15.71 6.87
C GLU A 244 12.41 16.39 5.52
N SER A 245 11.55 15.80 4.70
CA SER A 245 11.15 16.34 3.41
C SER A 245 10.40 17.68 3.55
N MET A 246 9.51 17.78 4.53
CA MET A 246 8.78 19.01 4.83
C MET A 246 9.74 20.12 5.28
N GLN A 247 10.69 19.81 6.17
CA GLN A 247 11.70 20.77 6.61
C GLN A 247 12.61 21.23 5.45
N ALA A 248 13.08 20.28 4.63
CA ALA A 248 13.93 20.56 3.47
C ALA A 248 13.24 21.37 2.38
N SER A 249 11.90 21.33 2.32
CA SER A 249 11.13 22.09 1.31
C SER A 249 11.26 23.60 1.45
N GLY A 250 11.63 24.10 2.63
CA GLY A 250 11.64 25.53 2.95
C GLY A 250 10.25 26.18 2.93
N ALA A 251 9.18 25.38 2.86
CA ALA A 251 7.81 25.88 2.76
C ALA A 251 7.33 26.53 4.06
N PHE A 252 7.88 26.13 5.20
CA PHE A 252 7.47 26.68 6.49
C PHE A 252 8.02 28.10 6.69
N SER A 253 7.09 29.04 6.82
CA SER A 253 7.40 30.40 7.28
C SER A 253 7.06 30.53 8.75
N ARG A 254 7.98 31.09 9.55
CA ARG A 254 7.71 31.40 10.97
C ARG A 254 6.53 32.37 11.07
N GLY A 255 5.56 32.07 11.95
CA GLY A 255 4.41 32.92 12.17
C GLY A 255 3.31 32.79 11.11
N GLY A 256 3.36 31.77 10.24
CA GLY A 256 2.33 31.50 9.24
C GLY A 256 1.03 30.90 9.81
N HIS A 257 -0.02 30.89 8.99
CA HIS A 257 -1.25 30.14 9.26
C HIS A 257 -1.33 28.92 8.35
N TRP A 258 -1.51 27.74 8.92
CA TRP A 258 -1.41 26.46 8.24
C TRP A 258 -2.65 25.60 8.49
N TRP A 259 -2.95 24.71 7.55
CA TRP A 259 -4.03 23.77 7.65
C TRP A 259 -3.49 22.35 7.49
N ASP A 260 -3.81 21.49 8.45
CA ASP A 260 -3.61 20.04 8.35
C ASP A 260 -4.98 19.41 8.09
N LEU A 261 -5.22 19.02 6.84
CA LEU A 261 -6.48 18.43 6.42
C LEU A 261 -6.36 16.91 6.45
N TYR A 262 -7.37 16.25 7.02
CA TYR A 262 -7.35 14.81 7.31
C TYR A 262 -6.26 14.44 8.32
N ALA A 263 -6.19 15.21 9.37
CA ALA A 263 -5.08 15.21 10.31
C ALA A 263 -4.90 13.88 11.08
N GLY A 264 -5.93 13.04 11.16
CA GLY A 264 -5.87 11.83 11.96
C GLY A 264 -5.59 12.14 13.42
N ALA A 265 -4.61 11.48 14.02
CA ALA A 265 -4.16 11.75 15.39
C ALA A 265 -3.28 13.03 15.51
N GLY A 266 -3.15 13.84 14.47
CA GLY A 266 -2.44 15.12 14.51
C GLY A 266 -0.92 15.03 14.35
N VAL A 267 -0.39 13.93 13.85
CA VAL A 267 1.06 13.73 13.70
C VAL A 267 1.70 14.82 12.83
N PHE A 268 1.09 15.16 11.70
CA PHE A 268 1.58 16.23 10.82
C PHE A 268 1.25 17.61 11.38
N THR A 269 0.17 17.77 12.13
CA THR A 269 -0.13 18.99 12.90
C THR A 269 1.05 19.37 13.80
N GLU A 270 1.62 18.41 14.51
CA GLU A 270 2.78 18.60 15.36
C GLU A 270 4.05 18.97 14.57
N VAL A 271 4.29 18.28 13.44
CA VAL A 271 5.40 18.63 12.54
C VAL A 271 5.29 20.08 12.08
N ILE A 272 4.10 20.50 11.64
CA ILE A 272 3.85 21.89 11.21
C ILE A 272 4.07 22.84 12.37
N ALA A 273 3.44 22.59 13.54
CA ALA A 273 3.52 23.49 14.70
C ALA A 273 4.96 23.78 15.14
N ARG A 274 5.82 22.75 15.20
CA ARG A 274 7.24 22.92 15.54
C ARG A 274 8.00 23.78 14.53
N ASN A 275 7.68 23.64 13.25
CA ASN A 275 8.39 24.36 12.19
C ASN A 275 7.97 25.83 12.07
N ILE A 276 6.70 26.18 12.34
CA ILE A 276 6.22 27.57 12.27
C ILE A 276 6.49 28.39 13.53
N GLY A 277 6.77 27.73 14.66
CA GLY A 277 7.09 28.36 15.93
C GLY A 277 5.89 29.03 16.62
N SER A 278 6.14 29.65 17.80
CA SER A 278 5.10 30.17 18.70
C SER A 278 4.23 31.30 18.14
N ASN A 279 4.65 31.95 17.07
CA ASN A 279 3.87 33.01 16.42
C ASN A 279 3.02 32.51 15.27
N GLY A 280 3.08 31.22 14.94
CA GLY A 280 2.27 30.57 13.92
C GLY A 280 1.02 29.92 14.49
N THR A 281 0.08 29.57 13.61
CA THR A 281 -1.12 28.82 13.95
C THR A 281 -1.32 27.64 13.01
N VAL A 282 -1.76 26.51 13.54
CA VAL A 282 -2.18 25.34 12.74
C VAL A 282 -3.65 25.07 13.02
N THR A 283 -4.43 24.91 11.98
CA THR A 283 -5.79 24.39 12.06
C THR A 283 -5.80 22.95 11.61
N SER A 284 -6.06 22.04 12.53
CA SER A 284 -6.22 20.61 12.28
C SER A 284 -7.69 20.29 11.98
N VAL A 285 -7.94 19.52 10.92
CA VAL A 285 -9.28 19.12 10.49
C VAL A 285 -9.32 17.60 10.33
N GLU A 286 -10.12 16.96 11.17
CA GLU A 286 -10.34 15.50 11.16
C GLU A 286 -11.84 15.21 11.30
N GLY A 287 -12.35 14.30 10.46
CA GLY A 287 -13.76 13.90 10.47
C GLY A 287 -14.09 12.78 11.45
N ASN A 288 -13.09 12.02 11.87
CA ASN A 288 -13.29 10.95 12.86
C ASN A 288 -13.02 11.46 14.27
N ARG A 289 -14.09 11.55 15.08
CA ARG A 289 -14.04 12.07 16.45
C ARG A 289 -13.05 11.32 17.34
N ALA A 290 -13.04 9.98 17.28
CA ALA A 290 -12.16 9.17 18.12
C ALA A 290 -10.66 9.44 17.83
N THR A 291 -10.33 9.75 16.57
CA THR A 291 -8.96 10.03 16.14
C THR A 291 -8.55 11.49 16.45
N SER A 292 -9.52 12.41 16.50
CA SER A 292 -9.25 13.83 16.80
C SER A 292 -9.12 14.13 18.29
N GLU A 293 -9.54 13.20 19.15
CA GLU A 293 -9.44 13.31 20.62
C GLU A 293 -8.21 12.53 21.16
N ALA A 294 -7.46 11.83 20.30
CA ALA A 294 -6.21 11.13 20.62
C ALA A 294 -5.03 12.10 20.60
#